data_83f0c8eb2c7a776e163c5974f084513e
#
_entry.id   83f0c8eb2c7a776e163c5974f084513e
#
_cell.length_a   1.000
_cell.length_b   1.000
_cell.length_c   1.000
_cell.angle_alpha   90.00
_cell.angle_beta   90.00
_cell.angle_gamma   90.00
#
_symmetry.space_group_name_H-M   'P 1'
#
loop_
_entity.id
_entity.type
_entity.pdbx_description
1 polymer ?
#
loop_
_entity_poly.entity_id
_entity_poly.type
_entity_poly.pdbx_seq_one_letter_code
_entity_poly.pdbx_strand_id
1 'polypeptide(L)'
;MNDAHQKLNKEGLANLAIDPDLLARELAAQLAGDPLDEIEIDKNDKDLINSSKECDLALEWLQSGSEEKLQGLRVFCEHRDPRALPFLLPLLEEPSPVLRMSAVYALGRNPCSEAIDLLLHLLKFDSNAYVRKATAWSLGSYTDAPVLGPLVNALKQDVAAVRLWASSSLAEVGLNSEENSFPAANQLLESLQVDGEPLVRSNCIWSLGRLYGLLSEEIQIQIVETFISVLLNDREPSVRYEARTALEQLDNPEVQKKLKSLIDDGQLV
;
A
#
# COMPACT_ATOMS: atom_id res chain seq x y z
N MET A 1 39.20 22.49 4.26
CA MET A 1 37.74 22.67 4.26
C MET A 1 36.97 21.35 4.47
N ASN A 2 37.63 20.19 4.59
CA ASN A 2 36.99 18.86 4.71
C ASN A 2 36.83 18.36 6.18
N ASP A 3 37.53 18.94 7.14
CA ASP A 3 37.51 18.44 8.54
C ASP A 3 36.31 18.92 9.37
N ALA A 4 35.71 20.06 9.01
CA ALA A 4 34.57 20.60 9.74
C ALA A 4 33.25 19.84 9.48
N HIS A 5 33.06 19.34 8.26
CA HIS A 5 31.85 18.54 7.92
C HIS A 5 31.88 17.12 8.48
N GLN A 6 33.08 16.52 8.65
CA GLN A 6 33.19 15.19 9.29
C GLN A 6 33.01 15.24 10.81
N LYS A 7 33.33 16.36 11.48
CA LYS A 7 33.09 16.53 12.90
C LYS A 7 31.62 16.75 13.24
N LEU A 8 30.90 17.53 12.43
CA LEU A 8 29.45 17.77 12.64
C LEU A 8 28.61 16.46 12.53
N ASN A 9 29.00 15.54 11.63
CA ASN A 9 28.28 14.29 11.49
C ASN A 9 28.56 13.28 12.65
N LYS A 10 29.71 13.33 13.28
CA LYS A 10 30.01 12.44 14.43
C LYS A 10 29.43 12.94 15.75
N GLU A 11 29.38 14.26 15.98
CA GLU A 11 28.78 14.84 17.20
C GLU A 11 27.25 14.88 17.14
N GLY A 12 26.64 14.99 15.96
CA GLY A 12 25.19 14.95 15.78
C GLY A 12 24.59 13.55 15.97
N LEU A 13 25.34 12.48 15.66
CA LEU A 13 24.89 11.10 15.88
C LEU A 13 25.12 10.60 17.32
N ALA A 14 26.08 11.18 18.04
CA ALA A 14 26.38 10.78 19.42
C ALA A 14 25.37 11.31 20.46
N ASN A 15 24.52 12.27 20.10
CA ASN A 15 23.51 12.85 21.00
C ASN A 15 22.08 12.40 20.72
N LEU A 16 21.85 11.54 19.73
CA LEU A 16 20.61 10.80 19.60
C LEU A 16 20.69 9.62 20.56
N ALA A 17 20.29 9.84 21.82
CA ALA A 17 20.01 8.73 22.73
C ALA A 17 18.85 7.94 22.12
N ILE A 18 19.19 6.92 21.35
CA ILE A 18 18.20 5.95 20.83
C ILE A 18 17.65 5.24 22.06
N ASP A 19 16.36 5.43 22.32
CA ASP A 19 15.66 4.70 23.37
C ASP A 19 15.81 3.19 23.06
N PRO A 20 16.49 2.40 23.94
CA PRO A 20 16.71 0.98 23.71
C PRO A 20 15.39 0.20 23.56
N ASP A 21 14.34 0.64 24.25
CA ASP A 21 13.02 0.00 24.16
C ASP A 21 12.35 0.30 22.82
N LEU A 22 12.51 1.51 22.30
CA LEU A 22 12.04 1.87 20.96
C LEU A 22 12.78 1.05 19.89
N LEU A 23 14.12 0.97 19.99
CA LEU A 23 14.92 0.17 19.06
C LEU A 23 14.53 -1.30 19.08
N ALA A 24 14.30 -1.88 20.26
CA ALA A 24 13.87 -3.27 20.40
C ALA A 24 12.49 -3.50 19.77
N ARG A 25 11.55 -2.54 19.90
CA ARG A 25 10.22 -2.61 19.26
C ARG A 25 10.31 -2.52 17.75
N GLU A 26 11.14 -1.62 17.22
CA GLU A 26 11.36 -1.48 15.77
C GLU A 26 12.01 -2.73 15.18
N LEU A 27 12.99 -3.32 15.86
CA LEU A 27 13.60 -4.58 15.44
C LEU A 27 12.61 -5.75 15.49
N ALA A 28 11.77 -5.82 16.52
CA ALA A 28 10.72 -6.84 16.60
C ALA A 28 9.70 -6.70 15.45
N ALA A 29 9.33 -5.47 15.08
CA ALA A 29 8.45 -5.22 13.95
C ALA A 29 9.08 -5.67 12.62
N GLN A 30 10.39 -5.46 12.43
CA GLN A 30 11.11 -5.93 11.24
C GLN A 30 11.21 -7.46 11.15
N LEU A 31 11.34 -8.13 12.30
CA LEU A 31 11.48 -9.59 12.37
C LEU A 31 10.15 -10.34 12.32
N ALA A 32 9.04 -9.68 12.64
CA ALA A 32 7.72 -10.31 12.66
C ALA A 32 7.20 -10.72 11.27
N GLY A 33 7.82 -10.24 10.18
CA GLY A 33 7.32 -10.41 8.82
C GLY A 33 6.11 -9.52 8.54
N ASP A 34 5.69 -9.50 7.29
CA ASP A 34 4.45 -8.82 6.90
C ASP A 34 3.29 -9.82 6.98
N PRO A 35 2.24 -9.58 7.79
CA PRO A 35 1.07 -10.47 7.82
C PRO A 35 0.44 -10.71 6.45
N LEU A 36 0.61 -9.80 5.47
CA LEU A 36 0.12 -9.98 4.11
C LEU A 36 0.93 -11.00 3.30
N ASP A 37 2.21 -11.20 3.64
CA ASP A 37 3.06 -12.17 2.95
C ASP A 37 2.64 -13.62 3.25
N GLU A 38 1.89 -13.84 4.35
CA GLU A 38 1.40 -15.14 4.80
C GLU A 38 -0.08 -15.39 4.42
N ILE A 39 -0.80 -14.40 3.85
CA ILE A 39 -2.22 -14.53 3.50
C ILE A 39 -2.37 -15.23 2.15
N GLU A 40 -2.70 -16.52 2.16
CA GLU A 40 -3.23 -17.23 0.99
C GLU A 40 -4.68 -16.79 0.75
N ILE A 41 -4.93 -16.12 -0.39
CA ILE A 41 -6.30 -15.74 -0.80
C ILE A 41 -6.96 -16.97 -1.41
N ASP A 42 -7.49 -17.86 -0.60
CA ASP A 42 -8.33 -18.95 -1.07
C ASP A 42 -9.81 -18.51 -1.12
N LYS A 43 -10.43 -18.66 -2.30
CA LYS A 43 -11.77 -18.15 -2.63
C LYS A 43 -12.88 -19.20 -2.44
N ASN A 44 -12.77 -20.16 -1.54
CA ASN A 44 -13.77 -21.21 -1.38
C ASN A 44 -14.75 -20.98 -0.20
N ASP A 45 -16.03 -20.86 -0.54
CA ASP A 45 -17.19 -20.70 0.38
C ASP A 45 -17.40 -21.85 1.41
N LYS A 46 -16.55 -22.86 1.46
CA LYS A 46 -16.67 -23.98 2.39
C LYS A 46 -16.15 -23.70 3.79
N ASP A 47 -15.44 -22.59 3.99
CA ASP A 47 -14.77 -22.28 5.26
C ASP A 47 -15.57 -21.44 6.25
N LEU A 48 -16.79 -20.99 5.91
CA LEU A 48 -17.61 -20.15 6.79
C LEU A 48 -17.91 -20.78 8.16
N ILE A 49 -18.02 -22.12 8.25
CA ILE A 49 -18.33 -22.83 9.51
C ILE A 49 -17.05 -23.03 10.36
N ASN A 50 -15.89 -23.23 9.74
CA ASN A 50 -14.61 -23.30 10.45
C ASN A 50 -14.19 -21.91 10.90
N SER A 51 -14.42 -20.89 10.07
CA SER A 51 -14.10 -19.50 10.38
C SER A 51 -14.81 -18.99 11.66
N SER A 52 -16.04 -19.43 11.93
CA SER A 52 -16.77 -19.01 13.15
C SER A 52 -16.08 -19.47 14.44
N LYS A 53 -15.56 -20.71 14.49
CA LYS A 53 -14.86 -21.24 15.67
C LYS A 53 -13.49 -20.60 15.86
N GLU A 54 -12.81 -20.32 14.75
CA GLU A 54 -11.52 -19.63 14.76
C GLU A 54 -11.70 -18.18 15.24
N CYS A 55 -12.72 -17.48 14.78
CA CYS A 55 -13.06 -16.16 15.27
C CYS A 55 -13.42 -16.16 16.76
N ASP A 56 -14.19 -17.15 17.25
CA ASP A 56 -14.52 -17.24 18.68
C ASP A 56 -13.27 -17.39 19.54
N LEU A 57 -12.34 -18.27 19.16
CA LEU A 57 -11.06 -18.44 19.83
C LEU A 57 -10.18 -17.19 19.72
N ALA A 58 -10.14 -16.56 18.56
CA ALA A 58 -9.38 -15.35 18.33
C ALA A 58 -9.86 -14.17 19.18
N LEU A 59 -11.16 -14.06 19.43
CA LEU A 59 -11.75 -13.06 20.36
C LEU A 59 -11.25 -13.26 21.80
N GLU A 60 -11.07 -14.51 22.24
CA GLU A 60 -10.46 -14.81 23.53
C GLU A 60 -8.97 -14.41 23.55
N TRP A 61 -8.23 -14.71 22.49
CA TRP A 61 -6.81 -14.35 22.35
C TRP A 61 -6.58 -12.85 22.36
N LEU A 62 -7.44 -12.05 21.73
CA LEU A 62 -7.31 -10.59 21.75
C LEU A 62 -7.39 -9.99 23.16
N GLN A 63 -7.94 -10.72 24.13
CA GLN A 63 -8.05 -10.31 25.53
C GLN A 63 -6.92 -10.84 26.41
N SER A 64 -6.00 -11.62 25.84
CA SER A 64 -4.91 -12.31 26.54
C SER A 64 -3.59 -11.55 26.47
N GLY A 65 -2.46 -12.24 26.62
CA GLY A 65 -1.11 -11.65 26.51
C GLY A 65 -0.72 -11.25 25.09
N SER A 66 0.46 -10.63 24.93
CA SER A 66 0.87 -10.06 23.64
C SER A 66 1.06 -11.11 22.54
N GLU A 67 1.46 -12.32 22.88
CA GLU A 67 1.67 -13.41 21.92
C GLU A 67 0.33 -13.93 21.39
N GLU A 68 -0.61 -14.19 22.29
CA GLU A 68 -1.94 -14.63 21.95
C GLU A 68 -2.69 -13.53 21.16
N LYS A 69 -2.51 -12.24 21.52
CA LYS A 69 -3.06 -11.13 20.76
C LYS A 69 -2.61 -11.15 19.31
N LEU A 70 -1.32 -11.43 19.03
CA LEU A 70 -0.82 -11.52 17.65
C LEU A 70 -1.46 -12.67 16.88
N GLN A 71 -1.69 -13.82 17.55
CA GLN A 71 -2.41 -14.94 16.93
C GLN A 71 -3.86 -14.57 16.61
N GLY A 72 -4.55 -13.91 17.54
CA GLY A 72 -5.91 -13.42 17.32
C GLY A 72 -5.99 -12.40 16.18
N LEU A 73 -5.01 -11.48 16.10
CA LEU A 73 -4.94 -10.50 15.03
C LEU A 73 -4.75 -11.14 13.65
N ARG A 74 -3.94 -12.21 13.53
CA ARG A 74 -3.78 -12.96 12.26
C ARG A 74 -5.11 -13.48 11.75
N VAL A 75 -5.93 -14.06 12.62
CA VAL A 75 -7.27 -14.54 12.24
C VAL A 75 -8.14 -13.42 11.66
N PHE A 76 -8.11 -12.23 12.25
CA PHE A 76 -8.89 -11.09 11.76
C PHE A 76 -8.25 -10.35 10.56
N CYS A 77 -7.01 -10.67 10.19
CA CYS A 77 -6.46 -10.31 8.88
C CYS A 77 -7.09 -11.12 7.74
N GLU A 78 -7.60 -12.31 8.03
CA GLU A 78 -8.20 -13.21 7.03
C GLU A 78 -9.73 -13.18 7.10
N HIS A 79 -10.30 -13.10 8.30
CA HIS A 79 -11.74 -13.21 8.55
C HIS A 79 -12.38 -11.88 8.94
N ARG A 80 -13.65 -11.72 8.53
CA ARG A 80 -14.48 -10.58 8.91
C ARG A 80 -15.41 -10.98 10.06
N ASP A 81 -15.27 -10.29 11.20
CA ASP A 81 -16.15 -10.43 12.35
C ASP A 81 -16.28 -9.10 13.09
N PRO A 82 -17.46 -8.44 13.02
CA PRO A 82 -17.67 -7.15 13.70
C PRO A 82 -17.45 -7.20 15.21
N ARG A 83 -17.52 -8.37 15.83
CA ARG A 83 -17.28 -8.55 17.27
C ARG A 83 -15.84 -8.23 17.66
N ALA A 84 -14.91 -8.28 16.69
CA ALA A 84 -13.50 -7.95 16.91
C ALA A 84 -13.25 -6.44 17.07
N LEU A 85 -14.07 -5.58 16.49
CA LEU A 85 -13.84 -4.14 16.43
C LEU A 85 -13.54 -3.48 17.79
N PRO A 86 -14.28 -3.78 18.89
CA PRO A 86 -13.97 -3.21 20.20
C PRO A 86 -12.60 -3.59 20.76
N PHE A 87 -12.03 -4.69 20.27
CA PHE A 87 -10.70 -5.16 20.67
C PHE A 87 -9.59 -4.67 19.71
N LEU A 88 -9.90 -4.47 18.43
CA LEU A 88 -8.96 -4.01 17.42
C LEU A 88 -8.62 -2.52 17.56
N LEU A 89 -9.64 -1.68 17.80
CA LEU A 89 -9.46 -0.24 17.86
C LEU A 89 -8.43 0.22 18.91
N PRO A 90 -8.45 -0.27 20.17
CA PRO A 90 -7.45 0.11 21.16
C PRO A 90 -6.02 -0.30 20.79
N LEU A 91 -5.86 -1.34 19.95
CA LEU A 91 -4.53 -1.82 19.54
C LEU A 91 -3.83 -0.89 18.55
N LEU A 92 -4.52 0.07 17.95
CA LEU A 92 -3.92 1.12 17.13
C LEU A 92 -3.04 2.09 17.93
N GLU A 93 -3.24 2.16 19.25
CA GLU A 93 -2.46 3.03 20.15
C GLU A 93 -1.44 2.25 21.00
N GLU A 94 -1.30 0.93 20.74
CA GLU A 94 -0.33 0.10 21.48
C GLU A 94 1.12 0.58 21.28
N PRO A 95 1.95 0.53 22.33
CA PRO A 95 3.37 0.90 22.21
C PRO A 95 4.13 0.02 21.21
N SER A 96 3.74 -1.24 21.03
CA SER A 96 4.37 -2.18 20.10
C SER A 96 3.97 -1.89 18.66
N PRO A 97 4.91 -1.53 17.76
CA PRO A 97 4.60 -1.34 16.34
C PRO A 97 4.06 -2.62 15.67
N VAL A 98 4.46 -3.80 16.12
CA VAL A 98 3.94 -5.08 15.61
C VAL A 98 2.45 -5.20 15.87
N LEU A 99 2.01 -4.87 17.10
CA LEU A 99 0.58 -4.92 17.45
C LEU A 99 -0.21 -3.86 16.68
N ARG A 100 0.30 -2.63 16.57
CA ARG A 100 -0.35 -1.58 15.75
C ARG A 100 -0.48 -2.01 14.29
N MET A 101 0.60 -2.49 13.68
CA MET A 101 0.62 -2.95 12.29
C MET A 101 -0.40 -4.08 12.06
N SER A 102 -0.39 -5.11 12.91
CA SER A 102 -1.31 -6.23 12.79
C SER A 102 -2.77 -5.80 13.01
N ALA A 103 -3.04 -4.88 13.95
CA ALA A 103 -4.37 -4.31 14.15
C ALA A 103 -4.84 -3.50 12.92
N VAL A 104 -3.93 -2.74 12.28
CA VAL A 104 -4.21 -2.02 11.04
C VAL A 104 -4.61 -2.99 9.93
N TYR A 105 -3.89 -4.11 9.75
CA TYR A 105 -4.26 -5.11 8.74
C TYR A 105 -5.61 -5.76 9.04
N ALA A 106 -5.87 -6.11 10.31
CA ALA A 106 -7.16 -6.63 10.72
C ALA A 106 -8.30 -5.64 10.44
N LEU A 107 -8.09 -4.33 10.68
CA LEU A 107 -9.06 -3.28 10.36
C LEU A 107 -9.21 -3.01 8.86
N GLY A 108 -8.19 -3.29 8.05
CA GLY A 108 -8.31 -3.27 6.59
C GLY A 108 -9.26 -4.36 6.08
N ARG A 109 -9.34 -5.49 6.78
CA ARG A 109 -10.32 -6.55 6.51
C ARG A 109 -11.67 -6.32 7.16
N ASN A 110 -11.71 -5.63 8.30
CA ASN A 110 -12.87 -5.32 9.11
C ASN A 110 -13.10 -3.79 9.16
N PRO A 111 -13.36 -3.12 8.03
CA PRO A 111 -13.46 -1.67 8.00
C PRO A 111 -14.64 -1.16 8.84
N CYS A 112 -14.39 -0.11 9.61
CA CYS A 112 -15.39 0.60 10.40
C CYS A 112 -15.10 2.09 10.44
N SER A 113 -16.15 2.90 10.58
CA SER A 113 -16.03 4.36 10.58
C SER A 113 -15.19 4.89 11.74
N GLU A 114 -15.22 4.21 12.87
CA GLU A 114 -14.51 4.58 14.10
C GLU A 114 -13.00 4.49 13.96
N ALA A 115 -12.50 3.69 13.03
CA ALA A 115 -11.07 3.55 12.79
C ALA A 115 -10.48 4.67 11.91
N ILE A 116 -11.30 5.41 11.15
CA ILE A 116 -10.84 6.33 10.10
C ILE A 116 -9.86 7.36 10.65
N ASP A 117 -10.23 8.10 11.68
CA ASP A 117 -9.39 9.17 12.22
C ASP A 117 -8.07 8.64 12.78
N LEU A 118 -8.10 7.48 13.44
CA LEU A 118 -6.90 6.82 13.97
C LEU A 118 -5.99 6.32 12.84
N LEU A 119 -6.54 5.72 11.80
CA LEU A 119 -5.76 5.29 10.64
C LEU A 119 -5.14 6.47 9.90
N LEU A 120 -5.88 7.57 9.70
CA LEU A 120 -5.33 8.79 9.11
C LEU A 120 -4.21 9.39 9.96
N HIS A 121 -4.36 9.34 11.28
CA HIS A 121 -3.30 9.75 12.20
C HIS A 121 -2.06 8.86 12.08
N LEU A 122 -2.23 7.54 12.08
CA LEU A 122 -1.12 6.59 11.93
C LEU A 122 -0.40 6.76 10.59
N LEU A 123 -1.12 6.90 9.47
CA LEU A 123 -0.50 7.13 8.17
C LEU A 123 0.43 8.34 8.18
N LYS A 124 0.03 9.40 8.87
CA LYS A 124 0.77 10.66 8.86
C LYS A 124 1.88 10.73 9.88
N PHE A 125 1.70 10.14 11.07
CA PHE A 125 2.53 10.43 12.23
C PHE A 125 3.19 9.21 12.89
N ASP A 126 2.82 7.97 12.52
CA ASP A 126 3.49 6.82 13.12
C ASP A 126 4.98 6.84 12.77
N SER A 127 5.82 6.66 13.78
CA SER A 127 7.28 6.65 13.60
C SER A 127 7.75 5.45 12.78
N ASN A 128 7.02 4.33 12.88
CA ASN A 128 7.38 3.08 12.22
C ASN A 128 6.83 3.03 10.77
N ALA A 129 7.71 2.88 9.80
CA ALA A 129 7.35 2.84 8.39
C ALA A 129 6.49 1.60 8.01
N TYR A 130 6.61 0.49 8.73
CA TYR A 130 5.79 -0.69 8.50
C TYR A 130 4.33 -0.47 8.94
N VAL A 131 4.12 0.27 10.04
CA VAL A 131 2.78 0.69 10.45
C VAL A 131 2.18 1.62 9.41
N ARG A 132 2.93 2.63 8.93
CA ARG A 132 2.45 3.52 7.86
C ARG A 132 2.16 2.76 6.57
N LYS A 133 3.01 1.78 6.18
CA LYS A 133 2.79 0.89 5.04
C LYS A 133 1.47 0.13 5.16
N ALA A 134 1.26 -0.54 6.30
CA ALA A 134 0.03 -1.27 6.58
C ALA A 134 -1.19 -0.34 6.54
N THR A 135 -1.04 0.87 7.07
CA THR A 135 -2.11 1.88 7.08
C THR A 135 -2.44 2.37 5.67
N ALA A 136 -1.42 2.61 4.83
CA ALA A 136 -1.64 2.97 3.43
C ALA A 136 -2.46 1.89 2.70
N TRP A 137 -2.14 0.61 2.91
CA TRP A 137 -2.90 -0.51 2.38
C TRP A 137 -4.32 -0.58 2.94
N SER A 138 -4.47 -0.50 4.26
CA SER A 138 -5.77 -0.61 4.94
C SER A 138 -6.76 0.45 4.45
N LEU A 139 -6.30 1.69 4.26
CA LEU A 139 -7.13 2.81 3.80
C LEU A 139 -7.73 2.61 2.40
N GLY A 140 -7.19 1.70 1.59
CA GLY A 140 -7.81 1.27 0.34
C GLY A 140 -9.18 0.61 0.51
N SER A 141 -9.50 0.11 1.71
CA SER A 141 -10.81 -0.46 2.05
C SER A 141 -11.81 0.57 2.60
N TYR A 142 -11.41 1.82 2.78
CA TYR A 142 -12.22 2.92 3.34
C TYR A 142 -12.63 3.92 2.27
N THR A 143 -13.15 3.43 1.14
CA THR A 143 -13.39 4.21 -0.08
C THR A 143 -14.41 5.34 0.08
N ASP A 144 -15.31 5.24 1.05
CA ASP A 144 -16.32 6.25 1.38
C ASP A 144 -15.78 7.35 2.32
N ALA A 145 -14.54 7.21 2.80
CA ALA A 145 -13.91 8.17 3.70
C ALA A 145 -13.00 9.15 2.93
N PRO A 146 -12.64 10.32 3.52
CA PRO A 146 -11.79 11.31 2.86
C PRO A 146 -10.30 10.90 2.84
N VAL A 147 -10.01 9.72 2.30
CA VAL A 147 -8.67 9.10 2.32
C VAL A 147 -7.80 9.48 1.12
N LEU A 148 -8.39 10.00 0.04
CA LEU A 148 -7.67 10.35 -1.20
C LEU A 148 -6.48 11.29 -0.93
N GLY A 149 -6.73 12.43 -0.29
CA GLY A 149 -5.68 13.42 0.00
C GLY A 149 -4.52 12.87 0.85
N PRO A 150 -4.79 12.21 1.98
CA PRO A 150 -3.78 11.51 2.76
C PRO A 150 -2.96 10.48 1.97
N LEU A 151 -3.59 9.64 1.12
CA LEU A 151 -2.90 8.66 0.28
C LEU A 151 -2.04 9.35 -0.80
N VAL A 152 -2.52 10.43 -1.42
CA VAL A 152 -1.73 11.26 -2.34
C VAL A 152 -0.48 11.80 -1.65
N ASN A 153 -0.60 12.31 -0.43
CA ASN A 153 0.53 12.82 0.33
C ASN A 153 1.53 11.70 0.69
N ALA A 154 1.04 10.53 1.08
CA ALA A 154 1.88 9.37 1.36
C ALA A 154 2.63 8.92 0.09
N LEU A 155 1.97 8.84 -1.07
CA LEU A 155 2.61 8.50 -2.34
C LEU A 155 3.69 9.50 -2.75
N LYS A 156 3.53 10.79 -2.43
CA LYS A 156 4.53 11.82 -2.76
C LYS A 156 5.76 11.84 -1.86
N GLN A 157 5.61 11.53 -0.58
CA GLN A 157 6.60 11.99 0.41
C GLN A 157 7.14 10.89 1.33
N ASP A 158 6.51 9.72 1.39
CA ASP A 158 6.92 8.67 2.33
C ASP A 158 8.02 7.77 1.75
N VAL A 159 8.48 6.80 2.52
CA VAL A 159 9.43 5.77 2.07
C VAL A 159 8.83 4.89 0.98
N ALA A 160 9.65 4.27 0.16
CA ALA A 160 9.23 3.51 -1.02
C ALA A 160 8.15 2.45 -0.72
N ALA A 161 8.26 1.73 0.39
CA ALA A 161 7.29 0.71 0.79
C ALA A 161 5.89 1.31 1.07
N VAL A 162 5.81 2.50 1.65
CA VAL A 162 4.54 3.21 1.88
C VAL A 162 3.99 3.76 0.56
N ARG A 163 4.86 4.35 -0.29
CA ARG A 163 4.47 4.85 -1.61
C ARG A 163 3.87 3.75 -2.48
N LEU A 164 4.47 2.56 -2.46
CA LEU A 164 3.98 1.38 -3.18
C LEU A 164 2.52 1.08 -2.81
N TRP A 165 2.21 0.97 -1.53
CA TRP A 165 0.85 0.64 -1.09
C TRP A 165 -0.12 1.81 -1.22
N ALA A 166 0.35 3.04 -1.07
CA ALA A 166 -0.47 4.22 -1.34
C ALA A 166 -0.92 4.27 -2.81
N SER A 167 -0.06 3.88 -3.77
CA SER A 167 -0.44 3.83 -5.18
C SER A 167 -1.51 2.76 -5.46
N SER A 168 -1.42 1.57 -4.84
CA SER A 168 -2.47 0.55 -4.93
C SER A 168 -3.80 1.02 -4.35
N SER A 169 -3.76 1.63 -3.17
CA SER A 169 -4.96 2.11 -2.47
C SER A 169 -5.63 3.28 -3.18
N LEU A 170 -4.87 4.12 -3.88
CA LEU A 170 -5.42 5.17 -4.75
C LEU A 170 -6.23 4.57 -5.90
N ALA A 171 -5.82 3.43 -6.46
CA ALA A 171 -6.63 2.73 -7.45
C ALA A 171 -7.96 2.23 -6.85
N GLU A 172 -7.93 1.63 -5.65
CA GLU A 172 -9.17 1.19 -4.97
C GLU A 172 -10.13 2.36 -4.72
N VAL A 173 -9.62 3.47 -4.21
CA VAL A 173 -10.41 4.69 -3.96
C VAL A 173 -10.97 5.26 -5.26
N GLY A 174 -10.18 5.28 -6.33
CA GLY A 174 -10.62 5.76 -7.64
C GLY A 174 -11.65 4.84 -8.31
N LEU A 175 -11.55 3.51 -8.11
CA LEU A 175 -12.51 2.54 -8.64
C LEU A 175 -13.90 2.65 -8.00
N ASN A 176 -13.95 3.04 -6.74
CA ASN A 176 -15.19 3.09 -5.96
C ASN A 176 -15.85 4.48 -5.92
N SER A 177 -15.22 5.51 -6.50
CA SER A 177 -15.75 6.87 -6.55
C SER A 177 -15.37 7.57 -7.84
N GLU A 178 -16.37 7.90 -8.66
CA GLU A 178 -16.17 8.63 -9.92
C GLU A 178 -15.48 9.98 -9.68
N GLU A 179 -15.80 10.67 -8.58
CA GLU A 179 -15.17 11.93 -8.17
C GLU A 179 -13.66 11.75 -7.90
N ASN A 180 -13.26 10.60 -7.36
CA ASN A 180 -11.88 10.30 -6.99
C ASN A 180 -11.07 9.67 -8.14
N SER A 181 -11.71 9.15 -9.21
CA SER A 181 -11.03 8.44 -10.30
C SER A 181 -9.99 9.32 -10.99
N PHE A 182 -10.37 10.54 -11.38
CA PHE A 182 -9.47 11.46 -12.06
C PHE A 182 -8.33 11.95 -11.15
N PRO A 183 -8.58 12.45 -9.91
CA PRO A 183 -7.49 12.85 -9.02
C PRO A 183 -6.51 11.71 -8.69
N ALA A 184 -7.01 10.48 -8.49
CA ALA A 184 -6.17 9.31 -8.27
C ALA A 184 -5.29 9.02 -9.49
N ALA A 185 -5.87 8.96 -10.69
CA ALA A 185 -5.14 8.71 -11.93
C ALA A 185 -4.08 9.79 -12.21
N ASN A 186 -4.42 11.05 -12.00
CA ASN A 186 -3.47 12.16 -12.20
C ASN A 186 -2.26 12.04 -11.28
N GLN A 187 -2.47 11.69 -9.99
CA GLN A 187 -1.36 11.48 -9.07
C GLN A 187 -0.51 10.26 -9.43
N LEU A 188 -1.13 9.17 -9.86
CA LEU A 188 -0.42 7.98 -10.31
C LEU A 188 0.43 8.25 -11.56
N LEU A 189 -0.08 9.04 -12.53
CA LEU A 189 0.67 9.48 -13.70
C LEU A 189 1.88 10.34 -13.32
N GLU A 190 1.71 11.28 -12.40
CA GLU A 190 2.82 12.10 -11.88
C GLU A 190 3.89 11.19 -11.23
N SER A 191 3.47 10.29 -10.34
CA SER A 191 4.41 9.39 -9.63
C SER A 191 5.12 8.43 -10.57
N LEU A 192 4.45 7.90 -11.59
CA LEU A 192 5.06 7.04 -12.61
C LEU A 192 6.23 7.73 -13.32
N GLN A 193 6.13 9.04 -13.54
CA GLN A 193 7.17 9.79 -14.24
C GLN A 193 8.37 10.18 -13.37
N VAL A 194 8.14 10.40 -12.06
CA VAL A 194 9.16 11.00 -11.19
C VAL A 194 9.73 10.08 -10.11
N ASP A 195 9.04 8.98 -9.77
CA ASP A 195 9.47 8.13 -8.66
C ASP A 195 10.79 7.42 -8.97
N GLY A 196 11.72 7.48 -8.00
CA GLY A 196 13.03 6.84 -8.09
C GLY A 196 12.96 5.31 -8.06
N GLU A 197 11.95 4.74 -7.38
CA GLU A 197 11.85 3.30 -7.11
C GLU A 197 11.09 2.56 -8.22
N PRO A 198 11.72 1.55 -8.85
CA PRO A 198 11.09 0.80 -9.94
C PRO A 198 9.77 0.14 -9.54
N LEU A 199 9.70 -0.44 -8.34
CA LEU A 199 8.49 -1.10 -7.84
C LEU A 199 7.32 -0.13 -7.69
N VAL A 200 7.57 1.12 -7.28
CA VAL A 200 6.51 2.13 -7.19
C VAL A 200 6.02 2.50 -8.59
N ARG A 201 6.94 2.69 -9.56
CA ARG A 201 6.56 2.96 -10.95
C ARG A 201 5.74 1.82 -11.57
N SER A 202 6.19 0.57 -11.40
CA SER A 202 5.43 -0.61 -11.87
C SER A 202 4.04 -0.67 -11.26
N ASN A 203 3.92 -0.39 -9.96
CA ASN A 203 2.63 -0.40 -9.29
C ASN A 203 1.71 0.76 -9.74
N CYS A 204 2.28 1.92 -10.08
CA CYS A 204 1.51 3.01 -10.70
C CYS A 204 0.95 2.58 -12.07
N ILE A 205 1.72 1.84 -12.88
CA ILE A 205 1.25 1.30 -14.17
C ILE A 205 0.06 0.37 -13.93
N TRP A 206 0.20 -0.61 -13.04
CA TRP A 206 -0.86 -1.54 -12.69
C TRP A 206 -2.13 -0.82 -12.19
N SER A 207 -1.96 0.16 -11.30
CA SER A 207 -3.05 0.97 -10.74
C SER A 207 -3.78 1.79 -11.80
N LEU A 208 -3.04 2.41 -12.72
CA LEU A 208 -3.60 3.16 -13.86
C LEU A 208 -4.35 2.25 -14.83
N GLY A 209 -3.82 1.05 -15.09
CA GLY A 209 -4.49 0.05 -15.92
C GLY A 209 -5.87 -0.32 -15.38
N ARG A 210 -6.00 -0.46 -14.07
CA ARG A 210 -7.29 -0.72 -13.40
C ARG A 210 -8.29 0.43 -13.53
N LEU A 211 -7.82 1.67 -13.47
CA LEU A 211 -8.66 2.86 -13.57
C LEU A 211 -9.04 3.20 -15.01
N TYR A 212 -8.29 2.72 -16.00
CA TYR A 212 -8.35 3.12 -17.39
C TYR A 212 -9.78 3.24 -17.95
N GLY A 213 -10.59 2.20 -17.77
CA GLY A 213 -11.96 2.14 -18.30
C GLY A 213 -12.96 3.11 -17.66
N LEU A 214 -12.62 3.74 -16.53
CA LEU A 214 -13.46 4.71 -15.83
C LEU A 214 -13.11 6.17 -16.18
N LEU A 215 -12.02 6.38 -16.89
CA LEU A 215 -11.47 7.70 -17.15
C LEU A 215 -11.94 8.26 -18.49
N SER A 216 -11.92 9.58 -18.63
CA SER A 216 -12.23 10.24 -19.90
C SER A 216 -11.24 9.85 -21.00
N GLU A 217 -11.66 9.93 -22.26
CA GLU A 217 -10.82 9.61 -23.44
C GLU A 217 -9.49 10.40 -23.42
N GLU A 218 -9.52 11.67 -22.99
CA GLU A 218 -8.33 12.50 -22.88
C GLU A 218 -7.29 11.88 -21.91
N ILE A 219 -7.72 11.41 -20.73
CA ILE A 219 -6.85 10.80 -19.74
C ILE A 219 -6.40 9.40 -20.18
N GLN A 220 -7.28 8.65 -20.85
CA GLN A 220 -6.92 7.35 -21.45
C GLN A 220 -5.80 7.51 -22.47
N ILE A 221 -5.86 8.51 -23.34
CA ILE A 221 -4.80 8.83 -24.30
C ILE A 221 -3.50 9.16 -23.56
N GLN A 222 -3.55 10.00 -22.53
CA GLN A 222 -2.39 10.36 -21.74
C GLN A 222 -1.74 9.14 -21.05
N ILE A 223 -2.55 8.22 -20.51
CA ILE A 223 -2.06 6.96 -19.93
C ILE A 223 -1.32 6.13 -20.98
N VAL A 224 -1.92 5.92 -22.15
CA VAL A 224 -1.34 5.15 -23.24
C VAL A 224 -0.01 5.76 -23.70
N GLU A 225 0.05 7.08 -23.90
CA GLU A 225 1.27 7.78 -24.30
C GLU A 225 2.36 7.66 -23.23
N THR A 226 1.99 7.78 -21.95
CA THR A 226 2.92 7.61 -20.84
C THR A 226 3.44 6.16 -20.77
N PHE A 227 2.58 5.16 -20.91
CA PHE A 227 2.99 3.75 -20.91
C PHE A 227 3.92 3.43 -22.08
N ILE A 228 3.65 3.95 -23.28
CA ILE A 228 4.55 3.80 -24.45
C ILE A 228 5.90 4.47 -24.16
N SER A 229 5.89 5.66 -23.59
CA SER A 229 7.13 6.34 -23.22
C SER A 229 7.94 5.53 -22.19
N VAL A 230 7.29 4.97 -21.19
CA VAL A 230 7.91 4.10 -20.17
C VAL A 230 8.46 2.83 -20.82
N LEU A 231 7.67 2.16 -21.66
CA LEU A 231 8.07 0.95 -22.40
C LEU A 231 9.37 1.15 -23.19
N LEU A 232 9.51 2.32 -23.82
CA LEU A 232 10.67 2.61 -24.66
C LEU A 232 11.87 3.13 -23.86
N ASN A 233 11.65 3.87 -22.78
CA ASN A 233 12.69 4.73 -22.18
C ASN A 233 12.97 4.46 -20.68
N ASP A 234 12.14 3.69 -19.95
CA ASP A 234 12.43 3.45 -18.54
C ASP A 234 13.76 2.68 -18.40
N ARG A 235 14.56 3.11 -17.44
CA ARG A 235 15.87 2.49 -17.17
C ARG A 235 15.80 1.04 -16.71
N GLU A 236 14.67 0.67 -16.03
CA GLU A 236 14.49 -0.65 -15.44
C GLU A 236 13.72 -1.59 -16.36
N PRO A 237 14.29 -2.74 -16.72
CA PRO A 237 13.63 -3.71 -17.61
C PRO A 237 12.28 -4.21 -17.07
N SER A 238 12.15 -4.38 -15.75
CA SER A 238 10.90 -4.81 -15.10
C SER A 238 9.77 -3.79 -15.29
N VAL A 239 10.07 -2.50 -15.21
CA VAL A 239 9.10 -1.42 -15.42
C VAL A 239 8.66 -1.36 -16.89
N ARG A 240 9.64 -1.52 -17.83
CA ARG A 240 9.32 -1.61 -19.26
C ARG A 240 8.41 -2.81 -19.56
N TYR A 241 8.70 -3.96 -18.95
CA TYR A 241 7.88 -5.16 -19.09
C TYR A 241 6.46 -4.94 -18.57
N GLU A 242 6.31 -4.32 -17.40
CA GLU A 242 5.01 -3.99 -16.82
C GLU A 242 4.20 -3.05 -17.73
N ALA A 243 4.84 -2.03 -18.29
CA ALA A 243 4.20 -1.11 -19.24
C ALA A 243 3.73 -1.83 -20.50
N ARG A 244 4.53 -2.79 -21.03
CA ARG A 244 4.14 -3.63 -22.16
C ARG A 244 2.92 -4.48 -21.82
N THR A 245 2.96 -5.17 -20.70
CA THR A 245 1.86 -6.04 -20.24
C THR A 245 0.57 -5.23 -20.05
N ALA A 246 0.67 -4.06 -19.42
CA ALA A 246 -0.49 -3.18 -19.23
C ALA A 246 -1.07 -2.74 -20.58
N LEU A 247 -0.25 -2.29 -21.55
CA LEU A 247 -0.71 -1.91 -22.89
C LEU A 247 -1.36 -3.07 -23.65
N GLU A 248 -0.81 -4.29 -23.53
CA GLU A 248 -1.37 -5.48 -24.15
C GLU A 248 -2.73 -5.89 -23.54
N GLN A 249 -2.96 -5.58 -22.28
CA GLN A 249 -4.21 -5.86 -21.57
C GLN A 249 -5.31 -4.80 -21.78
N LEU A 250 -4.96 -3.61 -22.30
CA LEU A 250 -5.97 -2.61 -22.60
C LEU A 250 -6.84 -3.07 -23.79
N ASP A 251 -8.16 -3.11 -23.61
CA ASP A 251 -9.12 -3.42 -24.66
C ASP A 251 -9.31 -2.19 -25.57
N ASN A 252 -8.25 -1.86 -26.33
CA ASN A 252 -8.21 -0.70 -27.22
C ASN A 252 -7.48 -1.07 -28.54
N PRO A 253 -8.22 -1.20 -29.67
CA PRO A 253 -7.65 -1.58 -30.96
C PRO A 253 -6.56 -0.65 -31.48
N GLU A 254 -6.64 0.65 -31.21
CA GLU A 254 -5.63 1.62 -31.64
C GLU A 254 -4.31 1.43 -30.86
N VAL A 255 -4.39 1.06 -29.58
CA VAL A 255 -3.22 0.71 -28.78
C VAL A 255 -2.53 -0.52 -29.36
N GLN A 256 -3.30 -1.57 -29.68
CA GLN A 256 -2.77 -2.81 -30.26
C GLN A 256 -2.10 -2.55 -31.64
N LYS A 257 -2.71 -1.71 -32.46
CA LYS A 257 -2.12 -1.30 -33.74
C LYS A 257 -0.82 -0.52 -33.56
N LYS A 258 -0.76 0.37 -32.57
CA LYS A 258 0.45 1.16 -32.25
C LYS A 258 1.58 0.27 -31.73
N LEU A 259 1.29 -0.69 -30.85
CA LEU A 259 2.27 -1.68 -30.38
C LEU A 259 2.84 -2.50 -31.53
N LYS A 260 1.98 -2.96 -32.45
CA LYS A 260 2.41 -3.72 -33.63
C LYS A 260 3.34 -2.87 -34.53
N SER A 261 3.02 -1.60 -34.74
CA SER A 261 3.88 -0.69 -35.51
C SER A 261 5.26 -0.55 -34.86
N LEU A 262 5.33 -0.40 -33.52
CA LEU A 262 6.60 -0.31 -32.80
C LEU A 262 7.47 -1.58 -32.92
N ILE A 263 6.83 -2.76 -33.01
CA ILE A 263 7.52 -4.04 -33.26
C ILE A 263 8.01 -4.09 -34.71
N ASP A 264 7.15 -3.76 -35.68
CA ASP A 264 7.48 -3.78 -37.11
C ASP A 264 8.62 -2.79 -37.45
N ASP A 265 8.69 -1.67 -36.75
CA ASP A 265 9.75 -0.65 -36.87
C ASP A 265 11.04 -1.00 -36.12
N GLY A 266 11.09 -2.17 -35.44
CA GLY A 266 12.25 -2.66 -34.69
C GLY A 266 12.56 -1.85 -33.42
N GLN A 267 11.60 -1.08 -32.92
CA GLN A 267 11.74 -0.31 -31.66
C GLN A 267 11.45 -1.19 -30.43
N LEU A 268 10.73 -2.29 -30.64
CA LEU A 268 10.45 -3.33 -29.63
C LEU A 268 10.91 -4.69 -30.15
N VAL A 269 11.52 -5.47 -29.26
CA VAL A 269 11.93 -6.87 -29.54
C VAL A 269 10.96 -7.84 -28.89
#